data_b118d361cce5e6033e476ba24c2ef59c
#
_entry.id   b118d361cce5e6033e476ba24c2ef59c
#
_cell.length_a   1.000
_cell.length_b   1.000
_cell.length_c   1.000
_cell.angle_alpha   90.00
_cell.angle_beta   90.00
_cell.angle_gamma   90.00
#
_symmetry.space_group_name_H-M   'P 1'
#
loop_
_entity.id
_entity.type
_entity.pdbx_description
1 polymer ?
#
loop_
_entity_poly.entity_id
_entity_poly.type
_entity_poly.pdbx_seq_one_letter_code
_entity_poly.pdbx_strand_id
1 'polypeptide(L)'
;LAKREKLRILLAYELRKQVVTRLVERIHNAERVNDMKQSMIDRLNELGGQGKPFVFCLDYEMSELILLEEPLAQQELLFDIGGVTNSLARSVSDTPAVLRAIPISEEAYAERFAVIRHALERGDSFLANLTVATPIELNISLEEVFLRSQARYKCYLPGRFVCFSPETFVRIVGNEISCFPMKGTIDATLPHAAETILGDYKETAEHYTITDLIRNDLSRVSHHVEVRRFRYIDELVTSRGHLLQVSSEIVGQLAPDWRAHLGSILSELLPAGSISGAPKEATIRAIAEAEGEPRGFYTGICGYFDGETLDSGVMIRFIEQQADGGLRYRSGGGITINSQCAEEYREVCQKVYLPFV
;
A
#
# COMPACT_ATOMS: atom_id res chain seq x y z
N LEU A 1 -42.42 -43.87 -7.62
CA LEU A 1 -42.03 -43.14 -6.38
C LEU A 1 -40.61 -43.56 -5.97
N ALA A 2 -40.29 -44.84 -5.76
CA ALA A 2 -38.99 -45.34 -5.29
C ALA A 2 -37.76 -44.94 -6.17
N LYS A 3 -37.93 -44.84 -7.49
CA LYS A 3 -36.87 -44.42 -8.43
C LYS A 3 -36.50 -42.92 -8.31
N ARG A 4 -37.49 -42.08 -8.01
CA ARG A 4 -37.28 -40.62 -7.81
C ARG A 4 -36.61 -40.32 -6.47
N GLU A 5 -36.92 -41.12 -5.46
CA GLU A 5 -36.37 -41.00 -4.11
C GLU A 5 -34.90 -41.44 -4.08
N LYS A 6 -34.58 -42.56 -4.79
CA LYS A 6 -33.19 -43.02 -4.98
C LYS A 6 -32.32 -41.99 -5.72
N LEU A 7 -32.89 -41.34 -6.73
CA LEU A 7 -32.19 -40.29 -7.48
C LEU A 7 -31.92 -39.03 -6.64
N ARG A 8 -32.88 -38.64 -5.76
CA ARG A 8 -32.68 -37.54 -4.82
C ARG A 8 -31.59 -37.81 -3.80
N ILE A 9 -31.51 -39.03 -3.28
CA ILE A 9 -30.48 -39.43 -2.31
C ILE A 9 -29.11 -39.44 -3.00
N LEU A 10 -29.01 -39.92 -4.25
CA LEU A 10 -27.75 -39.90 -5.00
C LEU A 10 -27.26 -38.47 -5.31
N LEU A 11 -28.16 -37.61 -5.76
CA LEU A 11 -27.86 -36.18 -6.00
C LEU A 11 -27.43 -35.46 -4.72
N ALA A 12 -28.08 -35.72 -3.60
CA ALA A 12 -27.71 -35.15 -2.31
C ALA A 12 -26.34 -35.66 -1.83
N TYR A 13 -26.01 -36.90 -2.08
CA TYR A 13 -24.69 -37.49 -1.77
C TYR A 13 -23.59 -36.87 -2.61
N GLU A 14 -23.78 -36.74 -3.93
CA GLU A 14 -22.80 -36.11 -4.83
C GLU A 14 -22.59 -34.61 -4.52
N LEU A 15 -23.67 -33.88 -4.22
CA LEU A 15 -23.60 -32.49 -3.75
C LEU A 15 -22.79 -32.36 -2.45
N ARG A 16 -23.05 -33.22 -1.47
CA ARG A 16 -22.28 -33.25 -0.21
C ARG A 16 -20.80 -33.54 -0.46
N LYS A 17 -20.50 -34.51 -1.34
CA LYS A 17 -19.14 -34.88 -1.70
C LYS A 17 -18.41 -33.68 -2.34
N GLN A 18 -19.05 -32.99 -3.29
CA GLN A 18 -18.48 -31.79 -3.92
C GLN A 18 -18.25 -30.66 -2.90
N VAL A 19 -19.18 -30.44 -1.96
CA VAL A 19 -19.02 -29.44 -0.90
C VAL A 19 -17.85 -29.79 0.02
N VAL A 20 -17.74 -31.05 0.45
CA VAL A 20 -16.63 -31.52 1.28
C VAL A 20 -15.29 -31.38 0.55
N THR A 21 -15.21 -31.79 -0.73
CA THR A 21 -14.00 -31.65 -1.53
C THR A 21 -13.56 -30.20 -1.63
N ARG A 22 -14.48 -29.27 -1.95
CA ARG A 22 -14.18 -27.82 -2.01
C ARG A 22 -13.77 -27.27 -0.65
N LEU A 23 -14.36 -27.77 0.45
CA LEU A 23 -13.98 -27.34 1.79
C LEU A 23 -12.57 -27.80 2.15
N VAL A 24 -12.22 -29.05 1.84
CA VAL A 24 -10.86 -29.61 2.03
C VAL A 24 -9.83 -28.85 1.19
N GLU A 25 -10.13 -28.57 -0.09
CA GLU A 25 -9.26 -27.76 -0.95
C GLU A 25 -9.06 -26.34 -0.40
N ARG A 26 -10.12 -25.71 0.13
CA ARG A 26 -10.01 -24.39 0.79
C ARG A 26 -9.15 -24.44 2.04
N ILE A 27 -9.26 -25.47 2.86
CA ILE A 27 -8.45 -25.65 4.07
C ILE A 27 -6.98 -25.82 3.68
N HIS A 28 -6.65 -26.72 2.75
CA HIS A 28 -5.29 -26.94 2.29
C HIS A 28 -4.67 -25.69 1.63
N ASN A 29 -5.47 -24.92 0.87
CA ASN A 29 -5.00 -23.67 0.31
C ASN A 29 -4.73 -22.61 1.39
N ALA A 30 -5.58 -22.51 2.40
CA ALA A 30 -5.38 -21.60 3.54
C ALA A 30 -4.13 -21.98 4.35
N GLU A 31 -3.91 -23.28 4.60
CA GLU A 31 -2.69 -23.77 5.26
C GLU A 31 -1.43 -23.43 4.46
N ARG A 32 -1.41 -23.69 3.13
CA ARG A 32 -0.28 -23.31 2.27
C ARG A 32 0.01 -21.81 2.27
N VAL A 33 -1.03 -20.97 2.24
CA VAL A 33 -0.87 -19.50 2.31
C VAL A 33 -0.26 -19.10 3.65
N ASN A 34 -0.72 -19.69 4.76
CA ASN A 34 -0.17 -19.42 6.07
C ASN A 34 1.30 -19.88 6.19
N ASP A 35 1.64 -21.06 5.67
CA ASP A 35 3.01 -21.58 5.66
C ASP A 35 3.94 -20.67 4.83
N MET A 36 3.48 -20.20 3.67
CA MET A 36 4.24 -19.25 2.85
C MET A 36 4.45 -17.92 3.58
N LYS A 37 3.40 -17.38 4.18
CA LYS A 37 3.48 -16.15 4.99
C LYS A 37 4.48 -16.32 6.13
N GLN A 38 4.42 -17.42 6.86
CA GLN A 38 5.35 -17.69 7.96
C GLN A 38 6.79 -17.80 7.48
N SER A 39 7.03 -18.48 6.37
CA SER A 39 8.36 -18.59 5.77
C SER A 39 8.96 -17.23 5.38
N MET A 40 8.15 -16.30 4.86
CA MET A 40 8.59 -14.94 4.55
C MET A 40 8.96 -14.16 5.82
N ILE A 41 8.14 -14.27 6.86
CA ILE A 41 8.40 -13.66 8.17
C ILE A 41 9.73 -14.19 8.76
N ASP A 42 9.89 -15.51 8.76
CA ASP A 42 11.08 -16.17 9.32
C ASP A 42 12.36 -15.74 8.59
N ARG A 43 12.28 -15.60 7.25
CA ARG A 43 13.44 -15.14 6.47
C ARG A 43 13.83 -13.70 6.77
N LEU A 44 12.86 -12.79 6.92
CA LEU A 44 13.12 -11.41 7.33
C LEU A 44 13.68 -11.33 8.76
N ASN A 45 13.17 -12.17 9.68
CA ASN A 45 13.68 -12.29 11.05
C ASN A 45 15.13 -12.79 11.07
N GLU A 46 15.42 -13.82 10.27
CA GLU A 46 16.76 -14.40 10.15
C GLU A 46 17.79 -13.37 9.68
N LEU A 47 17.53 -12.71 8.55
CA LEU A 47 18.43 -11.71 7.97
C LEU A 47 18.58 -10.49 8.88
N GLY A 48 17.48 -10.03 9.46
CA GLY A 48 17.48 -8.94 10.43
C GLY A 48 18.32 -9.28 11.67
N GLY A 49 18.12 -10.46 12.24
CA GLY A 49 18.91 -10.96 13.40
C GLY A 49 20.40 -11.14 13.11
N GLN A 50 20.75 -11.45 11.85
CA GLN A 50 22.15 -11.54 11.40
C GLN A 50 22.76 -10.16 11.09
N GLY A 51 21.98 -9.09 11.08
CA GLY A 51 22.44 -7.75 10.68
C GLY A 51 22.86 -7.69 9.20
N LYS A 52 22.32 -8.55 8.36
CA LYS A 52 22.64 -8.56 6.93
C LYS A 52 21.81 -7.52 6.17
N PRO A 53 22.43 -6.66 5.36
CA PRO A 53 21.70 -5.72 4.52
C PRO A 53 20.87 -6.43 3.47
N PHE A 54 19.66 -5.91 3.23
CA PHE A 54 18.77 -6.36 2.15
C PHE A 54 17.79 -5.27 1.70
N VAL A 55 17.29 -5.43 0.48
CA VAL A 55 16.13 -4.70 -0.03
C VAL A 55 14.98 -5.68 -0.22
N PHE A 56 13.75 -5.23 0.02
CA PHE A 56 12.59 -6.08 -0.13
C PHE A 56 11.38 -5.32 -0.68
N CYS A 57 10.49 -6.08 -1.35
CA CYS A 57 9.12 -5.67 -1.62
C CYS A 57 8.19 -6.79 -1.16
N LEU A 58 7.17 -6.44 -0.39
CA LEU A 58 6.15 -7.37 0.11
C LEU A 58 4.79 -6.89 -0.40
N ASP A 59 4.03 -7.80 -0.98
CA ASP A 59 2.71 -7.49 -1.52
C ASP A 59 1.66 -7.24 -0.43
N TYR A 60 0.52 -6.66 -0.82
CA TYR A 60 -0.57 -6.30 0.10
C TYR A 60 -1.18 -7.53 0.79
N GLU A 61 -1.34 -8.63 0.09
CA GLU A 61 -1.91 -9.87 0.59
C GLU A 61 -0.93 -10.68 1.46
N MET A 62 0.35 -10.27 1.52
CA MET A 62 1.43 -11.03 2.14
C MET A 62 1.56 -12.44 1.56
N SER A 63 1.48 -12.55 0.26
CA SER A 63 1.56 -13.77 -0.51
C SER A 63 2.84 -13.89 -1.35
N GLU A 64 3.52 -12.77 -1.60
CA GLU A 64 4.77 -12.72 -2.36
C GLU A 64 5.76 -11.74 -1.71
N LEU A 65 6.98 -12.20 -1.52
CA LEU A 65 8.12 -11.43 -1.03
C LEU A 65 9.26 -11.46 -2.05
N ILE A 66 9.65 -10.29 -2.52
CA ILE A 66 10.94 -10.09 -3.21
C ILE A 66 11.93 -9.68 -2.13
N LEU A 67 13.01 -10.43 -1.98
CA LEU A 67 14.02 -10.21 -0.93
C LEU A 67 15.40 -10.47 -1.52
N LEU A 68 16.22 -9.42 -1.59
CA LEU A 68 17.52 -9.46 -2.25
C LEU A 68 18.59 -9.02 -1.26
N GLU A 69 19.50 -9.96 -0.95
CA GLU A 69 20.72 -9.72 -0.17
C GLU A 69 21.74 -8.96 -1.04
N GLU A 70 22.71 -8.33 -0.44
CA GLU A 70 23.69 -7.45 -1.13
C GLU A 70 23.00 -6.38 -2.00
N PRO A 71 22.08 -5.60 -1.41
CA PRO A 71 21.12 -4.78 -2.15
C PRO A 71 21.76 -3.77 -3.11
N LEU A 72 22.94 -3.26 -2.79
CA LEU A 72 23.64 -2.29 -3.63
C LEU A 72 24.39 -2.92 -4.81
N ALA A 73 24.67 -4.25 -4.76
CA ALA A 73 25.38 -4.97 -5.83
C ALA A 73 24.43 -5.60 -6.85
N GLN A 74 23.20 -5.96 -6.45
CA GLN A 74 22.23 -6.59 -7.33
C GLN A 74 21.58 -5.58 -8.29
N GLN A 75 21.05 -6.07 -9.43
CA GLN A 75 20.37 -5.28 -10.47
C GLN A 75 19.00 -5.88 -10.87
N GLU A 76 18.48 -6.83 -10.10
CA GLU A 76 17.18 -7.46 -10.34
C GLU A 76 16.02 -6.49 -10.00
N LEU A 77 16.16 -5.77 -8.90
CA LEU A 77 15.27 -4.71 -8.45
C LEU A 77 16.07 -3.41 -8.38
N LEU A 78 15.76 -2.43 -9.21
CA LEU A 78 16.30 -1.09 -9.02
C LEU A 78 15.51 -0.38 -7.93
N PHE A 79 16.19 0.31 -7.03
CA PHE A 79 15.55 1.04 -5.95
C PHE A 79 16.26 2.37 -5.64
N ASP A 80 15.49 3.28 -5.04
CA ASP A 80 15.96 4.46 -4.34
C ASP A 80 15.05 4.64 -3.12
N ILE A 81 15.55 4.33 -1.94
CA ILE A 81 14.81 4.33 -0.68
C ILE A 81 15.53 5.28 0.28
N GLY A 82 14.88 6.41 0.56
CA GLY A 82 15.43 7.41 1.46
C GLY A 82 16.78 7.99 1.01
N GLY A 83 17.09 7.95 -0.28
CA GLY A 83 18.34 8.42 -0.88
C GLY A 83 19.42 7.33 -1.01
N VAL A 84 19.16 6.09 -0.56
CA VAL A 84 20.04 4.94 -0.81
C VAL A 84 19.57 4.25 -2.08
N THR A 85 20.48 4.08 -3.05
CA THR A 85 20.14 3.54 -4.37
C THR A 85 21.20 2.60 -4.90
N ASN A 86 20.78 1.56 -5.64
CA ASN A 86 21.64 0.73 -6.47
C ASN A 86 21.60 1.14 -7.95
N SER A 87 20.82 2.15 -8.29
CA SER A 87 20.73 2.64 -9.66
C SER A 87 21.96 3.46 -10.00
N LEU A 88 22.71 3.01 -11.00
CA LEU A 88 23.80 3.80 -11.58
C LEU A 88 23.22 4.98 -12.35
N ALA A 89 23.93 6.11 -12.34
CA ALA A 89 23.56 7.26 -13.17
C ALA A 89 23.49 6.83 -14.64
N ARG A 90 22.30 6.82 -15.21
CA ARG A 90 22.03 6.53 -16.61
C ARG A 90 21.52 7.79 -17.30
N SER A 91 21.86 7.95 -18.57
CA SER A 91 21.27 9.01 -19.38
C SER A 91 19.79 8.71 -19.58
N VAL A 92 18.94 9.64 -19.21
CA VAL A 92 17.51 9.63 -19.53
C VAL A 92 17.29 10.31 -20.87
N SER A 93 16.30 9.83 -21.62
CA SER A 93 15.90 10.47 -22.87
C SER A 93 15.27 11.83 -22.60
N ASP A 94 15.50 12.80 -23.50
CA ASP A 94 14.84 14.11 -23.47
C ASP A 94 13.39 14.07 -24.04
N THR A 95 12.93 12.87 -24.42
CA THR A 95 11.57 12.71 -24.97
C THR A 95 10.53 13.08 -23.91
N PRO A 96 9.60 14.00 -24.22
CA PRO A 96 8.51 14.30 -23.30
C PRO A 96 7.69 13.04 -23.00
N ALA A 97 7.44 12.77 -21.72
CA ALA A 97 6.63 11.65 -21.31
C ALA A 97 5.15 11.97 -21.55
N VAL A 98 4.45 11.06 -22.21
CA VAL A 98 3.00 11.14 -22.45
C VAL A 98 2.33 9.95 -21.81
N LEU A 99 1.45 10.22 -20.84
CA LEU A 99 0.58 9.23 -20.22
C LEU A 99 -0.85 9.50 -20.62
N ARG A 100 -1.51 8.51 -21.21
CA ARG A 100 -2.94 8.53 -21.52
C ARG A 100 -3.64 7.50 -20.65
N ALA A 101 -4.53 7.97 -19.79
CA ALA A 101 -5.35 7.11 -18.94
C ALA A 101 -6.69 6.78 -19.59
N ILE A 102 -7.16 5.55 -19.35
CA ILE A 102 -8.49 5.07 -19.76
C ILE A 102 -9.25 4.69 -18.47
N PRO A 103 -9.82 5.67 -17.73
CA PRO A 103 -10.47 5.40 -16.46
C PRO A 103 -11.66 4.46 -16.59
N ILE A 104 -11.97 3.71 -15.54
CA ILE A 104 -13.24 2.99 -15.43
C ILE A 104 -14.40 4.02 -15.47
N SER A 105 -15.58 3.59 -15.85
CA SER A 105 -16.73 4.49 -15.84
C SER A 105 -17.14 4.89 -14.41
N GLU A 106 -17.80 6.02 -14.27
CA GLU A 106 -18.31 6.49 -12.99
C GLU A 106 -19.31 5.50 -12.38
N GLU A 107 -20.10 4.81 -13.23
CA GLU A 107 -21.04 3.77 -12.79
C GLU A 107 -20.32 2.56 -12.21
N ALA A 108 -19.25 2.08 -12.86
CA ALA A 108 -18.46 0.96 -12.37
C ALA A 108 -17.72 1.30 -11.06
N TYR A 109 -17.29 2.56 -10.89
CA TYR A 109 -16.75 3.04 -9.63
C TYR A 109 -17.84 3.12 -8.55
N ALA A 110 -19.03 3.61 -8.89
CA ALA A 110 -20.15 3.74 -7.96
C ALA A 110 -20.61 2.38 -7.40
N GLU A 111 -20.56 1.32 -8.20
CA GLU A 111 -20.84 -0.05 -7.72
C GLU A 111 -19.86 -0.47 -6.63
N ARG A 112 -18.56 -0.25 -6.82
CA ARG A 112 -17.52 -0.53 -5.82
C ARG A 112 -17.66 0.34 -4.57
N PHE A 113 -17.92 1.64 -4.79
CA PHE A 113 -18.14 2.60 -3.72
C PHE A 113 -19.35 2.21 -2.86
N ALA A 114 -20.43 1.71 -3.46
CA ALA A 114 -21.64 1.28 -2.75
C ALA A 114 -21.38 0.12 -1.78
N VAL A 115 -20.50 -0.82 -2.12
CA VAL A 115 -20.10 -1.91 -1.23
C VAL A 115 -19.40 -1.36 0.01
N ILE A 116 -18.43 -0.47 -0.19
CA ILE A 116 -17.73 0.19 0.93
C ILE A 116 -18.69 1.04 1.76
N ARG A 117 -19.54 1.84 1.10
CA ARG A 117 -20.53 2.69 1.77
C ARG A 117 -21.46 1.87 2.66
N HIS A 118 -21.93 0.72 2.17
CA HIS A 118 -22.78 -0.18 2.95
C HIS A 118 -22.06 -0.73 4.21
N ALA A 119 -20.78 -1.08 4.10
CA ALA A 119 -19.99 -1.51 5.25
C ALA A 119 -19.82 -0.39 6.30
N LEU A 120 -19.62 0.86 5.84
CA LEU A 120 -19.56 2.05 6.70
C LEU A 120 -20.89 2.32 7.41
N GLU A 121 -22.01 2.22 6.70
CA GLU A 121 -23.36 2.45 7.23
C GLU A 121 -23.78 1.40 8.27
N ARG A 122 -23.29 0.16 8.13
CA ARG A 122 -23.51 -0.89 9.15
C ARG A 122 -22.58 -0.77 10.37
N GLY A 123 -21.57 0.10 10.29
CA GLY A 123 -20.55 0.21 11.33
C GLY A 123 -19.48 -0.88 11.31
N ASP A 124 -19.38 -1.65 10.22
CA ASP A 124 -18.34 -2.65 10.02
C ASP A 124 -16.96 -2.01 9.78
N SER A 125 -16.96 -0.77 9.26
CA SER A 125 -15.77 0.04 9.05
C SER A 125 -16.07 1.51 9.34
N PHE A 126 -15.04 2.30 9.64
CA PHE A 126 -15.13 3.76 9.79
C PHE A 126 -14.38 4.50 8.68
N LEU A 127 -13.38 3.85 8.13
CA LEU A 127 -12.55 4.32 7.02
C LEU A 127 -12.12 3.10 6.21
N ALA A 128 -12.28 3.16 4.90
CA ALA A 128 -11.76 2.14 3.99
C ALA A 128 -11.07 2.80 2.80
N ASN A 129 -9.92 2.30 2.40
CA ASN A 129 -9.24 2.76 1.20
C ASN A 129 -9.73 1.95 -0.01
N LEU A 130 -10.48 2.58 -0.91
CA LEU A 130 -10.97 1.97 -2.16
C LEU A 130 -10.02 2.27 -3.30
N THR A 131 -9.64 1.23 -4.06
CA THR A 131 -8.68 1.37 -5.15
C THR A 131 -9.23 0.92 -6.50
N VAL A 132 -8.61 1.43 -7.56
CA VAL A 132 -8.92 1.10 -8.95
C VAL A 132 -7.64 0.88 -9.74
N ALA A 133 -7.74 -0.01 -10.74
CA ALA A 133 -6.72 -0.21 -11.77
C ALA A 133 -7.17 0.48 -13.05
N THR A 134 -6.43 1.50 -13.46
CA THR A 134 -6.70 2.28 -14.67
C THR A 134 -5.76 1.86 -15.78
N PRO A 135 -6.23 1.26 -16.89
CA PRO A 135 -5.40 1.02 -18.05
C PRO A 135 -4.77 2.32 -18.56
N ILE A 136 -3.50 2.25 -18.93
CA ILE A 136 -2.76 3.41 -19.45
C ILE A 136 -1.96 3.06 -20.70
N GLU A 137 -1.77 4.08 -21.54
CA GLU A 137 -0.77 4.08 -22.61
C GLU A 137 0.37 5.01 -22.19
N LEU A 138 1.60 4.55 -22.35
CA LEU A 138 2.80 5.27 -21.98
C LEU A 138 3.83 5.16 -23.11
N ASN A 139 4.46 6.29 -23.49
CA ASN A 139 5.43 6.35 -24.58
C ASN A 139 6.89 6.14 -24.14
N ILE A 140 7.13 5.98 -22.86
CA ILE A 140 8.44 5.68 -22.27
C ILE A 140 8.40 4.38 -21.47
N SER A 141 9.54 3.75 -21.21
CA SER A 141 9.62 2.52 -20.44
C SER A 141 9.37 2.76 -18.92
N LEU A 142 9.00 1.70 -18.20
CA LEU A 142 8.87 1.77 -16.74
C LEU A 142 10.21 2.06 -16.06
N GLU A 143 11.33 1.60 -16.64
CA GLU A 143 12.67 1.96 -16.17
C GLU A 143 12.90 3.47 -16.28
N GLU A 144 12.50 4.07 -17.38
CA GLU A 144 12.62 5.52 -17.58
C GLU A 144 11.70 6.30 -16.61
N VAL A 145 10.52 5.78 -16.30
CA VAL A 145 9.67 6.33 -15.22
C VAL A 145 10.40 6.30 -13.89
N PHE A 146 11.05 5.19 -13.54
CA PHE A 146 11.86 5.08 -12.32
C PHE A 146 13.00 6.10 -12.29
N LEU A 147 13.77 6.21 -13.37
CA LEU A 147 14.93 7.10 -13.45
C LEU A 147 14.56 8.58 -13.35
N ARG A 148 13.45 8.99 -13.99
CA ARG A 148 12.97 10.37 -13.98
C ARG A 148 12.23 10.77 -12.71
N SER A 149 11.67 9.80 -12.00
CA SER A 149 10.85 10.06 -10.80
C SER A 149 11.68 10.66 -9.67
N GLN A 150 11.09 11.68 -9.02
CA GLN A 150 11.62 12.26 -7.80
C GLN A 150 10.65 11.91 -6.66
N ALA A 151 10.90 10.80 -5.99
CA ALA A 151 10.11 10.33 -4.86
C ALA A 151 11.03 9.72 -3.81
N ARG A 152 10.57 9.74 -2.55
CA ARG A 152 11.36 9.21 -1.42
C ARG A 152 11.57 7.70 -1.52
N TYR A 153 10.58 6.98 -2.05
CA TYR A 153 10.58 5.52 -2.19
C TYR A 153 10.32 5.16 -3.63
N LYS A 154 11.33 4.67 -4.32
CA LYS A 154 11.22 4.21 -5.70
C LYS A 154 11.71 2.79 -5.83
N CYS A 155 10.94 1.97 -6.53
CA CYS A 155 11.30 0.61 -6.90
C CYS A 155 10.89 0.34 -8.35
N TYR A 156 11.75 -0.35 -9.08
CA TYR A 156 11.44 -0.85 -10.42
C TYR A 156 11.84 -2.31 -10.55
N LEU A 157 10.87 -3.16 -10.79
CA LEU A 157 11.07 -4.58 -11.10
C LEU A 157 10.77 -4.81 -12.58
N PRO A 158 11.78 -5.14 -13.40
CA PRO A 158 11.60 -5.36 -14.84
C PRO A 158 10.47 -6.32 -15.17
N GLY A 159 9.59 -5.92 -16.09
CA GLY A 159 8.47 -6.73 -16.54
C GLY A 159 7.31 -6.84 -15.54
N ARG A 160 7.38 -6.17 -14.39
CA ARG A 160 6.35 -6.27 -13.36
C ARG A 160 5.78 -4.92 -12.94
N PHE A 161 6.60 -4.02 -12.40
CA PHE A 161 6.09 -2.74 -11.90
C PHE A 161 7.16 -1.65 -11.75
N VAL A 162 6.68 -0.42 -11.66
CA VAL A 162 7.40 0.71 -11.10
C VAL A 162 6.57 1.40 -10.02
N CYS A 163 7.22 1.75 -8.92
CA CYS A 163 6.65 2.51 -7.81
C CYS A 163 7.47 3.80 -7.58
N PHE A 164 6.77 4.91 -7.27
CA PHE A 164 7.39 6.20 -6.95
C PHE A 164 6.60 6.92 -5.83
N SER A 165 6.68 6.34 -4.65
CA SER A 165 5.86 6.72 -3.49
C SER A 165 6.50 7.83 -2.63
N PRO A 166 5.72 8.80 -2.16
CA PRO A 166 6.15 9.73 -1.13
C PRO A 166 5.95 9.19 0.29
N GLU A 167 5.18 8.10 0.47
CA GLU A 167 4.64 7.70 1.78
C GLU A 167 5.57 6.74 2.51
N THR A 168 6.04 7.17 3.70
CA THR A 168 6.76 6.32 4.62
C THR A 168 5.81 5.30 5.26
N PHE A 169 6.18 4.02 5.24
CA PHE A 169 5.52 3.00 6.04
C PHE A 169 6.01 3.06 7.48
N VAL A 170 7.23 2.60 7.73
CA VAL A 170 7.92 2.75 9.02
C VAL A 170 9.41 3.00 8.80
N ARG A 171 10.01 3.74 9.74
CA ARG A 171 11.46 3.87 9.88
C ARG A 171 11.86 3.37 11.25
N ILE A 172 12.98 2.64 11.32
CA ILE A 172 13.54 2.18 12.58
C ILE A 172 15.00 2.62 12.67
N VAL A 173 15.30 3.40 13.70
CA VAL A 173 16.67 3.89 13.98
C VAL A 173 16.98 3.63 15.47
N GLY A 174 18.03 2.90 15.74
CA GLY A 174 18.25 2.38 17.08
C GLY A 174 17.11 1.45 17.50
N ASN A 175 16.43 1.77 18.58
CA ASN A 175 15.24 1.04 19.03
C ASN A 175 13.95 1.85 18.83
N GLU A 176 13.99 2.95 18.11
CA GLU A 176 12.82 3.77 17.85
C GLU A 176 12.21 3.43 16.50
N ILE A 177 10.93 3.07 16.50
CA ILE A 177 10.08 2.96 15.30
C ILE A 177 9.27 4.23 15.13
N SER A 178 9.21 4.75 13.91
CA SER A 178 8.48 5.98 13.58
C SER A 178 7.63 5.84 12.33
N CYS A 179 6.47 6.50 12.34
CA CYS A 179 5.55 6.66 11.21
C CYS A 179 5.23 8.12 10.99
N PHE A 180 4.94 8.48 9.73
CA PHE A 180 4.70 9.87 9.33
C PHE A 180 3.41 9.97 8.50
N PRO A 181 2.21 9.81 9.12
CA PRO A 181 0.96 9.96 8.39
C PRO A 181 0.83 11.36 7.83
N MET A 182 0.38 11.43 6.60
CA MET A 182 0.20 12.68 5.87
C MET A 182 -1.21 12.77 5.30
N LYS A 183 -1.88 13.91 5.46
CA LYS A 183 -3.21 14.20 4.91
C LYS A 183 -3.32 15.67 4.60
N GLY A 184 -3.90 15.96 3.42
CA GLY A 184 -4.07 17.31 2.95
C GLY A 184 -2.80 17.91 2.33
N THR A 185 -2.96 18.43 1.13
CA THR A 185 -1.94 19.20 0.42
C THR A 185 -2.58 20.44 -0.19
N ILE A 186 -1.86 21.55 -0.20
CA ILE A 186 -2.30 22.80 -0.77
C ILE A 186 -1.15 23.47 -1.50
N ASP A 187 -1.44 24.23 -2.55
CA ASP A 187 -0.44 25.04 -3.25
C ASP A 187 0.14 26.10 -2.29
N ALA A 188 1.46 26.06 -2.07
CA ALA A 188 2.15 26.96 -1.16
C ALA A 188 2.12 28.42 -1.61
N THR A 189 1.83 28.69 -2.91
CA THR A 189 1.75 30.05 -3.45
C THR A 189 0.43 30.78 -3.14
N LEU A 190 -0.58 30.05 -2.64
CA LEU A 190 -1.87 30.63 -2.27
C LEU A 190 -1.73 31.49 -1.03
N PRO A 191 -2.43 32.62 -0.96
CA PRO A 191 -2.48 33.42 0.26
C PRO A 191 -2.99 32.62 1.45
N HIS A 192 -2.31 32.67 2.58
CA HIS A 192 -2.70 31.96 3.80
C HIS A 192 -2.84 30.45 3.65
N ALA A 193 -2.06 29.83 2.75
CA ALA A 193 -2.14 28.39 2.45
C ALA A 193 -2.02 27.52 3.71
N ALA A 194 -1.06 27.81 4.59
CA ALA A 194 -0.86 27.05 5.83
C ALA A 194 -2.07 27.16 6.77
N GLU A 195 -2.61 28.36 6.97
CA GLU A 195 -3.79 28.60 7.81
C GLU A 195 -5.02 27.91 7.22
N THR A 196 -5.18 27.97 5.88
CA THR A 196 -6.28 27.34 5.16
C THR A 196 -6.28 25.83 5.34
N ILE A 197 -5.15 25.16 5.11
CA ILE A 197 -5.08 23.70 5.21
C ILE A 197 -5.18 23.21 6.66
N LEU A 198 -4.62 23.96 7.61
CA LEU A 198 -4.75 23.61 9.04
C LEU A 198 -6.17 23.87 9.57
N GLY A 199 -6.90 24.82 8.98
CA GLY A 199 -8.28 25.18 9.36
C GLY A 199 -9.34 24.30 8.68
N ASP A 200 -8.99 23.49 7.68
CA ASP A 200 -9.95 22.62 7.01
C ASP A 200 -10.48 21.53 7.95
N TYR A 201 -11.81 21.50 8.15
CA TYR A 201 -12.46 20.59 9.09
C TYR A 201 -12.40 19.14 8.61
N LYS A 202 -12.63 18.88 7.31
CA LYS A 202 -12.61 17.53 6.72
C LYS A 202 -11.22 16.93 6.85
N GLU A 203 -10.20 17.65 6.36
CA GLU A 203 -8.80 17.22 6.42
C GLU A 203 -8.34 17.02 7.87
N THR A 204 -8.82 17.87 8.79
CA THR A 204 -8.54 17.74 10.22
C THR A 204 -9.11 16.45 10.79
N ALA A 205 -10.38 16.14 10.53
CA ALA A 205 -11.04 14.93 11.03
C ALA A 205 -10.39 13.65 10.46
N GLU A 206 -10.05 13.66 9.18
CA GLU A 206 -9.34 12.54 8.55
C GLU A 206 -7.93 12.34 9.14
N HIS A 207 -7.24 13.45 9.44
CA HIS A 207 -5.90 13.41 10.03
C HIS A 207 -5.90 12.88 11.47
N TYR A 208 -6.90 13.23 12.29
CA TYR A 208 -7.10 12.62 13.60
C TYR A 208 -7.33 11.11 13.50
N THR A 209 -8.19 10.70 12.59
CA THR A 209 -8.53 9.28 12.40
C THR A 209 -7.31 8.47 12.00
N ILE A 210 -6.53 8.93 11.02
CA ILE A 210 -5.34 8.19 10.58
C ILE A 210 -4.23 8.19 11.64
N THR A 211 -4.06 9.29 12.37
CA THR A 211 -3.08 9.38 13.46
C THR A 211 -3.41 8.40 14.58
N ASP A 212 -4.68 8.29 14.97
CA ASP A 212 -5.10 7.34 16.01
C ASP A 212 -4.97 5.88 15.54
N LEU A 213 -5.30 5.61 14.29
CA LEU A 213 -5.13 4.29 13.69
C LEU A 213 -3.66 3.85 13.72
N ILE A 214 -2.73 4.70 13.25
CA ILE A 214 -1.30 4.38 13.22
C ILE A 214 -0.72 4.29 14.64
N ARG A 215 -1.15 5.16 15.57
CA ARG A 215 -0.77 5.06 16.98
C ARG A 215 -1.17 3.69 17.56
N ASN A 216 -2.36 3.22 17.24
CA ASN A 216 -2.86 1.93 17.66
C ASN A 216 -2.08 0.77 17.01
N ASP A 217 -1.79 0.84 15.71
CA ASP A 217 -0.95 -0.14 15.01
C ASP A 217 0.44 -0.23 15.66
N LEU A 218 1.13 0.89 15.89
CA LEU A 218 2.45 0.90 16.55
C LEU A 218 2.41 0.31 17.96
N SER A 219 1.31 0.48 18.70
CA SER A 219 1.15 -0.06 20.06
C SER A 219 1.14 -1.59 20.11
N ARG A 220 0.95 -2.26 18.98
CA ARG A 220 0.99 -3.73 18.89
C ARG A 220 2.40 -4.28 18.88
N VAL A 221 3.37 -3.48 18.43
CA VAL A 221 4.78 -3.91 18.24
C VAL A 221 5.78 -3.14 19.10
N SER A 222 5.34 -2.05 19.74
CA SER A 222 6.23 -1.17 20.49
C SER A 222 5.58 -0.66 21.79
N HIS A 223 6.42 -0.09 22.67
CA HIS A 223 6.00 0.53 23.92
C HIS A 223 6.19 2.04 23.85
N HIS A 224 5.59 2.77 24.81
CA HIS A 224 5.71 4.22 24.90
C HIS A 224 5.37 4.96 23.61
N VAL A 225 4.27 4.52 22.97
CA VAL A 225 3.81 5.15 21.73
C VAL A 225 3.26 6.53 22.00
N GLU A 226 3.82 7.53 21.31
CA GLU A 226 3.43 8.94 21.43
C GLU A 226 3.31 9.61 20.07
N VAL A 227 2.48 10.65 20.00
CA VAL A 227 2.43 11.56 18.86
C VAL A 227 3.42 12.69 19.18
N ARG A 228 4.65 12.57 18.69
CA ARG A 228 5.75 13.52 18.96
C ARG A 228 5.49 14.89 18.36
N ARG A 229 4.96 14.91 17.13
CA ARG A 229 4.55 16.14 16.44
C ARG A 229 3.20 15.90 15.79
N PHE A 230 2.26 16.79 16.05
CA PHE A 230 0.91 16.67 15.51
C PHE A 230 0.58 17.80 14.55
N ARG A 231 0.15 17.46 13.33
CA ARG A 231 -0.28 18.37 12.27
C ARG A 231 0.71 19.52 12.02
N TYR A 232 1.95 19.19 11.74
CA TYR A 232 2.93 20.15 11.29
C TYR A 232 2.93 20.26 9.75
N ILE A 233 3.42 21.39 9.26
CA ILE A 233 3.54 21.64 7.82
C ILE A 233 4.89 21.17 7.33
N ASP A 234 4.89 20.34 6.30
CA ASP A 234 6.04 20.02 5.46
C ASP A 234 5.94 20.79 4.14
N GLU A 235 7.02 21.40 3.73
CA GLU A 235 7.14 22.01 2.40
C GLU A 235 7.69 20.99 1.40
N LEU A 236 6.94 20.76 0.33
CA LEU A 236 7.31 19.85 -0.74
C LEU A 236 7.61 20.66 -2.01
N VAL A 237 8.82 20.51 -2.52
CA VAL A 237 9.17 21.04 -3.85
C VAL A 237 8.91 19.93 -4.87
N THR A 238 7.99 20.18 -5.79
CA THR A 238 7.63 19.23 -6.85
C THR A 238 7.87 19.84 -8.21
N SER A 239 7.85 19.02 -9.27
CA SER A 239 7.90 19.51 -10.65
C SER A 239 6.73 20.43 -11.03
N ARG A 240 5.63 20.39 -10.26
CA ARG A 240 4.42 21.23 -10.45
C ARG A 240 4.38 22.47 -9.58
N GLY A 241 5.40 22.70 -8.76
CA GLY A 241 5.48 23.83 -7.85
C GLY A 241 5.71 23.43 -6.40
N HIS A 242 5.56 24.40 -5.52
CA HIS A 242 5.70 24.22 -4.08
C HIS A 242 4.34 23.86 -3.46
N LEU A 243 4.32 22.81 -2.67
CA LEU A 243 3.13 22.35 -1.94
C LEU A 243 3.40 22.40 -0.44
N LEU A 244 2.38 22.74 0.34
CA LEU A 244 2.35 22.48 1.78
C LEU A 244 1.59 21.18 2.02
N GLN A 245 2.13 20.34 2.89
CA GLN A 245 1.51 19.08 3.30
C GLN A 245 1.39 19.04 4.82
N VAL A 246 0.26 18.55 5.34
CA VAL A 246 0.08 18.34 6.76
C VAL A 246 0.53 16.93 7.12
N SER A 247 1.49 16.84 8.04
CA SER A 247 2.06 15.58 8.52
C SER A 247 1.97 15.48 10.04
N SER A 248 2.04 14.26 10.57
CA SER A 248 2.31 14.02 12.00
C SER A 248 3.45 13.04 12.14
N GLU A 249 4.11 13.02 13.29
CA GLU A 249 5.16 12.08 13.65
C GLU A 249 4.71 11.27 14.86
N ILE A 250 4.61 9.96 14.69
CA ILE A 250 4.23 9.01 15.72
C ILE A 250 5.41 8.09 15.93
N VAL A 251 5.81 7.92 17.18
CA VAL A 251 6.98 7.12 17.53
C VAL A 251 6.64 6.10 18.61
N GLY A 252 7.40 5.00 18.66
CA GLY A 252 7.33 3.99 19.69
C GLY A 252 8.72 3.39 19.96
N GLN A 253 8.88 2.72 21.10
CA GLN A 253 10.12 2.05 21.48
C GLN A 253 9.98 0.55 21.28
N LEU A 254 10.83 -0.02 20.42
CA LEU A 254 10.93 -1.46 20.18
C LEU A 254 11.82 -2.13 21.28
N ALA A 255 11.66 -3.44 21.43
CA ALA A 255 12.60 -4.24 22.21
C ALA A 255 14.01 -4.20 21.60
N PRO A 256 15.08 -4.32 22.40
CA PRO A 256 16.46 -4.21 21.91
C PRO A 256 16.84 -5.26 20.83
N ASP A 257 16.15 -6.39 20.81
CA ASP A 257 16.36 -7.52 19.90
C ASP A 257 15.43 -7.45 18.66
N TRP A 258 14.81 -6.30 18.37
CA TRP A 258 13.85 -6.10 17.30
C TRP A 258 14.34 -6.58 15.93
N ARG A 259 15.65 -6.54 15.67
CA ARG A 259 16.22 -7.00 14.39
C ARG A 259 15.92 -8.48 14.13
N ALA A 260 16.00 -9.32 15.17
CA ALA A 260 15.66 -10.74 15.10
C ALA A 260 14.14 -10.99 14.98
N HIS A 261 13.32 -9.94 15.11
CA HIS A 261 11.85 -9.96 15.00
C HIS A 261 11.32 -9.04 13.90
N LEU A 262 12.19 -8.60 12.98
CA LEU A 262 11.85 -7.61 11.97
C LEU A 262 10.65 -8.03 11.09
N GLY A 263 10.66 -9.27 10.60
CA GLY A 263 9.57 -9.82 9.81
C GLY A 263 8.25 -9.89 10.59
N SER A 264 8.34 -10.28 11.87
CA SER A 264 7.17 -10.33 12.77
C SER A 264 6.60 -8.94 13.02
N ILE A 265 7.43 -7.93 13.23
CA ILE A 265 7.04 -6.52 13.39
C ILE A 265 6.32 -6.03 12.14
N LEU A 266 6.91 -6.23 10.95
CA LEU A 266 6.30 -5.82 9.68
C LEU A 266 4.96 -6.52 9.45
N SER A 267 4.90 -7.85 9.69
CA SER A 267 3.67 -8.64 9.51
C SER A 267 2.53 -8.18 10.42
N GLU A 268 2.83 -7.77 11.66
CA GLU A 268 1.83 -7.30 12.62
C GLU A 268 1.23 -5.94 12.22
N LEU A 269 2.03 -5.10 11.55
CA LEU A 269 1.60 -3.79 11.08
C LEU A 269 0.83 -3.85 9.74
N LEU A 270 1.00 -4.93 8.97
CA LEU A 270 0.39 -5.09 7.64
C LEU A 270 -1.04 -5.63 7.68
N PRO A 271 -1.85 -5.29 6.67
CA PRO A 271 -1.63 -4.19 5.72
C PRO A 271 -1.56 -2.85 6.42
N ALA A 272 -0.81 -1.89 5.85
CA ALA A 272 -0.64 -0.57 6.44
C ALA A 272 -1.99 0.12 6.67
N GLY A 273 -2.15 0.78 7.83
CA GLY A 273 -3.42 1.42 8.21
C GLY A 273 -3.86 2.50 7.23
N SER A 274 -2.90 3.26 6.68
CA SER A 274 -3.16 4.38 5.74
C SER A 274 -3.82 3.94 4.42
N ILE A 275 -3.60 2.69 4.01
CA ILE A 275 -4.11 2.13 2.73
C ILE A 275 -5.13 0.99 2.93
N SER A 276 -5.49 0.68 4.15
CA SER A 276 -6.53 -0.29 4.48
C SER A 276 -7.72 0.41 5.15
N GLY A 277 -7.69 0.62 6.43
CA GLY A 277 -8.72 1.30 7.22
C GLY A 277 -8.95 0.66 8.58
N ALA A 278 -10.06 0.99 9.22
CA ALA A 278 -10.37 0.59 10.58
C ALA A 278 -11.86 0.24 10.78
N PRO A 279 -12.17 -0.81 11.56
CA PRO A 279 -11.31 -1.88 12.07
C PRO A 279 -10.70 -2.73 10.96
N LYS A 280 -9.44 -3.15 11.11
CA LYS A 280 -8.62 -3.71 10.02
C LYS A 280 -9.27 -4.91 9.33
N GLU A 281 -9.64 -5.97 10.07
CA GLU A 281 -10.17 -7.21 9.46
C GLU A 281 -11.49 -7.02 8.69
N ALA A 282 -12.45 -6.31 9.27
CA ALA A 282 -13.74 -6.09 8.62
C ALA A 282 -13.59 -5.21 7.37
N THR A 283 -12.71 -4.20 7.46
CA THR A 283 -12.42 -3.31 6.35
C THR A 283 -11.72 -4.02 5.19
N ILE A 284 -10.74 -4.90 5.47
CA ILE A 284 -10.06 -5.69 4.42
C ILE A 284 -11.06 -6.59 3.68
N ARG A 285 -12.04 -7.20 4.39
CA ARG A 285 -13.09 -7.99 3.73
C ARG A 285 -13.98 -7.15 2.81
N ALA A 286 -14.38 -5.97 3.27
CA ALA A 286 -15.19 -5.05 2.46
C ALA A 286 -14.42 -4.55 1.22
N ILE A 287 -13.13 -4.25 1.37
CA ILE A 287 -12.24 -3.89 0.26
C ILE A 287 -12.14 -5.01 -0.77
N ALA A 288 -11.88 -6.24 -0.33
CA ALA A 288 -11.77 -7.40 -1.22
C ALA A 288 -13.08 -7.68 -1.99
N GLU A 289 -14.23 -7.49 -1.34
CA GLU A 289 -15.54 -7.58 -2.00
C GLU A 289 -15.76 -6.47 -3.02
N ALA A 290 -15.40 -5.22 -2.69
CA ALA A 290 -15.58 -4.07 -3.56
C ALA A 290 -14.66 -4.09 -4.78
N GLU A 291 -13.40 -4.46 -4.60
CA GLU A 291 -12.39 -4.43 -5.65
C GLU A 291 -12.46 -5.66 -6.57
N GLY A 292 -12.77 -6.84 -6.02
CA GLY A 292 -12.96 -8.09 -6.78
C GLY A 292 -11.67 -8.66 -7.39
N GLU A 293 -10.52 -8.05 -7.16
CA GLU A 293 -9.20 -8.48 -7.62
C GLU A 293 -8.13 -8.22 -6.54
N PRO A 294 -7.03 -8.98 -6.50
CA PRO A 294 -5.94 -8.72 -5.57
C PRO A 294 -5.21 -7.42 -5.95
N ARG A 295 -4.67 -6.76 -4.94
CA ARG A 295 -3.84 -5.57 -5.12
C ARG A 295 -2.41 -5.88 -5.53
N GLY A 296 -1.90 -7.07 -5.16
CA GLY A 296 -0.54 -7.48 -5.39
C GLY A 296 0.45 -6.53 -4.72
N PHE A 297 1.48 -6.09 -5.42
CA PHE A 297 2.47 -5.17 -4.86
C PHE A 297 1.95 -3.73 -4.67
N TYR A 298 0.89 -3.34 -5.34
CA TYR A 298 0.25 -2.05 -5.07
C TYR A 298 -0.31 -2.03 -3.65
N THR A 299 -0.03 -0.97 -2.89
CA THR A 299 -0.33 -0.82 -1.47
C THR A 299 0.36 -1.86 -0.55
N GLY A 300 1.25 -2.69 -1.10
CA GLY A 300 2.26 -3.39 -0.31
C GLY A 300 3.34 -2.44 0.19
N ILE A 301 4.45 -2.97 0.65
CA ILE A 301 5.58 -2.18 1.15
C ILE A 301 6.89 -2.52 0.43
N CYS A 302 7.75 -1.52 0.28
CA CYS A 302 9.15 -1.72 -0.06
C CYS A 302 10.04 -1.16 1.04
N GLY A 303 11.21 -1.74 1.25
CA GLY A 303 12.12 -1.28 2.29
C GLY A 303 13.56 -1.67 2.05
N TYR A 304 14.43 -0.89 2.66
CA TYR A 304 15.86 -1.13 2.72
C TYR A 304 16.30 -1.24 4.18
N PHE A 305 16.96 -2.34 4.49
CA PHE A 305 17.61 -2.60 5.77
C PHE A 305 19.11 -2.62 5.55
N ASP A 306 19.86 -1.78 6.26
CA ASP A 306 21.32 -1.65 6.12
C ASP A 306 22.12 -2.54 7.06
N GLY A 307 21.44 -3.36 7.88
CA GLY A 307 22.00 -4.17 8.97
C GLY A 307 21.75 -3.57 10.36
N GLU A 308 21.44 -2.28 10.44
CA GLU A 308 21.21 -1.56 11.71
C GLU A 308 19.89 -0.78 11.72
N THR A 309 19.53 -0.19 10.58
CA THR A 309 18.34 0.68 10.43
C THR A 309 17.44 0.17 9.32
N LEU A 310 16.14 0.45 9.45
CA LEU A 310 15.14 0.20 8.41
C LEU A 310 14.54 1.51 7.92
N ASP A 311 14.48 1.70 6.61
CA ASP A 311 13.63 2.71 5.98
C ASP A 311 12.70 2.01 4.99
N SER A 312 11.37 2.24 5.10
CA SER A 312 10.38 1.56 4.27
C SER A 312 9.23 2.48 3.89
N GLY A 313 8.67 2.25 2.69
CA GLY A 313 7.58 3.00 2.13
C GLY A 313 6.40 2.12 1.73
N VAL A 314 5.20 2.69 1.74
CA VAL A 314 4.00 2.09 1.17
C VAL A 314 4.05 2.23 -0.35
N MET A 315 3.83 1.17 -1.10
CA MET A 315 3.90 1.20 -2.57
C MET A 315 2.61 1.78 -3.17
N ILE A 316 2.53 3.10 -3.18
CA ILE A 316 1.53 3.89 -3.91
C ILE A 316 2.19 4.67 -5.04
N ARG A 317 1.42 5.32 -5.92
CA ARG A 317 1.94 5.84 -7.20
C ARG A 317 2.63 4.72 -7.96
N PHE A 318 1.82 3.86 -8.52
CA PHE A 318 2.24 2.53 -8.93
C PHE A 318 1.73 2.20 -10.34
N ILE A 319 2.63 1.76 -11.21
CA ILE A 319 2.29 1.26 -12.54
C ILE A 319 2.71 -0.20 -12.61
N GLU A 320 1.77 -1.08 -12.90
CA GLU A 320 2.02 -2.51 -13.11
C GLU A 320 1.98 -2.87 -14.59
N GLN A 321 2.82 -3.83 -14.96
CA GLN A 321 2.80 -4.45 -16.28
C GLN A 321 2.05 -5.78 -16.20
N GLN A 322 1.09 -5.94 -17.09
CA GLN A 322 0.30 -7.17 -17.20
C GLN A 322 1.03 -8.22 -18.05
N ALA A 323 0.62 -9.49 -17.95
CA ALA A 323 1.23 -10.59 -18.69
C ALA A 323 1.15 -10.42 -20.24
N ASP A 324 0.16 -9.69 -20.72
CA ASP A 324 0.00 -9.35 -22.16
C ASP A 324 0.83 -8.12 -22.57
N GLY A 325 1.59 -7.53 -21.64
CA GLY A 325 2.39 -6.31 -21.85
C GLY A 325 1.62 -5.01 -21.62
N GLY A 326 0.30 -5.05 -21.39
CA GLY A 326 -0.50 -3.88 -21.05
C GLY A 326 -0.08 -3.24 -19.73
N LEU A 327 -0.29 -1.95 -19.60
CA LEU A 327 0.06 -1.20 -18.39
C LEU A 327 -1.21 -0.76 -17.65
N ARG A 328 -1.17 -0.83 -16.32
CA ARG A 328 -2.21 -0.29 -15.44
C ARG A 328 -1.60 0.60 -14.38
N TYR A 329 -2.18 1.77 -14.21
CA TYR A 329 -1.87 2.65 -13.09
C TYR A 329 -2.84 2.35 -11.94
N ARG A 330 -2.31 2.09 -10.76
CA ARG A 330 -3.11 1.85 -9.55
C ARG A 330 -3.28 3.15 -8.75
N SER A 331 -4.52 3.50 -8.44
CA SER A 331 -4.85 4.66 -7.62
C SER A 331 -5.96 4.34 -6.64
N GLY A 332 -6.09 5.13 -5.56
CA GLY A 332 -7.11 4.90 -4.54
C GLY A 332 -7.30 6.10 -3.64
N GLY A 333 -8.37 6.07 -2.87
CA GLY A 333 -8.75 7.09 -1.91
C GLY A 333 -9.40 6.53 -0.65
N GLY A 334 -9.33 7.26 0.46
CA GLY A 334 -9.96 6.91 1.72
C GLY A 334 -11.43 7.28 1.71
N ILE A 335 -12.30 6.29 1.85
CA ILE A 335 -13.76 6.47 1.90
C ILE A 335 -14.23 6.47 3.35
N THR A 336 -14.95 7.50 3.72
CA THR A 336 -15.63 7.65 5.01
C THR A 336 -17.14 7.76 4.82
N ILE A 337 -17.87 7.77 5.93
CA ILE A 337 -19.33 7.96 5.89
C ILE A 337 -19.74 9.28 5.22
N ASN A 338 -18.88 10.29 5.21
CA ASN A 338 -19.13 11.61 4.65
C ASN A 338 -18.65 11.74 3.18
N SER A 339 -17.98 10.73 2.62
CA SER A 339 -17.47 10.77 1.26
C SER A 339 -18.59 10.81 0.22
N GLN A 340 -18.36 11.58 -0.85
CA GLN A 340 -19.26 11.72 -2.00
C GLN A 340 -18.67 10.93 -3.18
N CYS A 341 -19.44 9.99 -3.74
CA CYS A 341 -18.97 9.10 -4.81
C CYS A 341 -18.32 9.85 -5.98
N ALA A 342 -18.96 10.89 -6.49
CA ALA A 342 -18.44 11.67 -7.61
C ALA A 342 -17.15 12.46 -7.28
N GLU A 343 -16.94 12.84 -6.02
CA GLU A 343 -15.72 13.51 -5.58
C GLU A 343 -14.57 12.52 -5.50
N GLU A 344 -14.81 11.37 -4.87
CA GLU A 344 -13.83 10.30 -4.73
C GLU A 344 -13.43 9.71 -6.09
N TYR A 345 -14.39 9.56 -7.02
CA TYR A 345 -14.10 9.15 -8.40
C TYR A 345 -13.17 10.15 -9.10
N ARG A 346 -13.44 11.46 -8.99
CA ARG A 346 -12.57 12.49 -9.57
C ARG A 346 -11.16 12.44 -8.94
N GLU A 347 -11.08 12.22 -7.64
CA GLU A 347 -9.81 12.14 -6.91
C GLU A 347 -8.95 10.95 -7.40
N VAL A 348 -9.53 9.74 -7.54
CA VAL A 348 -8.77 8.58 -8.02
C VAL A 348 -8.30 8.76 -9.46
N CYS A 349 -9.09 9.41 -10.31
CA CYS A 349 -8.69 9.76 -11.67
C CYS A 349 -7.55 10.80 -11.70
N GLN A 350 -7.60 11.82 -10.86
CA GLN A 350 -6.57 12.86 -10.76
C GLN A 350 -5.23 12.33 -10.21
N LYS A 351 -5.26 11.23 -9.46
CA LYS A 351 -4.05 10.56 -8.95
C LYS A 351 -3.27 9.78 -10.00
N VAL A 352 -3.81 9.63 -11.22
CA VAL A 352 -3.11 9.00 -12.35
C VAL A 352 -2.26 10.05 -13.07
N TYR A 353 -0.99 10.13 -12.67
CA TYR A 353 -0.04 11.09 -13.26
C TYR A 353 1.41 10.61 -13.09
N LEU A 354 2.33 11.16 -13.90
CA LEU A 354 3.76 10.99 -13.70
C LEU A 354 4.31 12.14 -12.83
N PRO A 355 5.25 11.86 -11.90
CA PRO A 355 5.78 12.86 -10.97
C PRO A 355 6.85 13.78 -11.56
N PHE A 356 6.95 13.81 -12.89
CA PHE A 356 7.88 14.63 -13.65
C PHE A 356 7.19 15.13 -14.92
N VAL A 357 7.74 16.19 -15.54
CA VAL A 357 7.27 16.78 -16.80
C VAL A 357 8.15 16.34 -17.95
#